data_dfbd3a7ae3398fa50501b5c3dbbfbc62
#
_entry.id   dfbd3a7ae3398fa50501b5c3dbbfbc62
#
_cell.length_a   1.000
_cell.length_b   1.000
_cell.length_c   1.000
_cell.angle_alpha   90.00
_cell.angle_beta   90.00
_cell.angle_gamma   90.00
#
_symmetry.space_group_name_H-M   'P 1'
#
loop_
_entity.id
_entity.type
_entity.pdbx_description
1 polymer ?
#
loop_
_entity_poly.entity_id
_entity_poly.type
_entity_poly.pdbx_seq_one_letter_code
_entity_poly.pdbx_strand_id
1 'polypeptide(L)'
;MAKKFEIRNSTAEFLIFMAEGKEDGVQVVYKDETIWCTQKAMATLFDVGVPAISKHLSHIFADGELDKEVVVSKMETTTQHGAIEGKTQTKATDFYNLDATIAVGYRVNSRRATQFRQWCTFVLRQYAIRGYVIDKKRMENGSFIGVDYFEQLLEEIREIRLSERNFYQKLTDIYATAIDYNHEAPTTRDFFKKVQNKMHYAVHGHT
;
A
#
# COMPACT_ATOMS: atom_id res chain seq x y z
N MET A 1 20.47 11.81 -21.27
CA MET A 1 19.00 11.94 -21.41
C MET A 1 18.40 11.75 -20.03
N ALA A 2 17.75 12.75 -19.45
CA ALA A 2 17.11 12.63 -18.16
C ALA A 2 15.93 11.65 -18.28
N LYS A 3 15.95 10.54 -17.54
CA LYS A 3 14.81 9.61 -17.43
C LYS A 3 13.61 10.39 -16.92
N LYS A 4 12.55 10.46 -17.72
CA LYS A 4 11.29 11.06 -17.37
C LYS A 4 10.65 10.15 -16.32
N PHE A 5 10.64 10.57 -15.05
CA PHE A 5 9.95 9.85 -13.99
C PHE A 5 8.44 10.00 -14.21
N GLU A 6 7.81 8.93 -14.63
CA GLU A 6 6.35 8.83 -14.63
C GLU A 6 5.88 8.29 -13.27
N ILE A 7 4.83 8.89 -12.75
CA ILE A 7 4.15 8.36 -11.56
C ILE A 7 3.51 7.06 -11.97
N ARG A 8 3.96 5.99 -11.37
CA ARG A 8 3.43 4.66 -11.58
C ARG A 8 2.48 4.32 -10.42
N ASN A 9 1.40 3.62 -10.73
CA ASN A 9 0.20 3.53 -9.89
C ASN A 9 0.19 2.34 -8.93
N SER A 10 1.36 1.88 -8.47
CA SER A 10 1.41 0.76 -7.54
C SER A 10 2.28 1.03 -6.32
N THR A 11 1.94 0.44 -5.18
CA THR A 11 2.73 0.50 -3.95
C THR A 11 4.10 -0.12 -4.16
N ALA A 12 4.19 -1.19 -4.97
CA ALA A 12 5.46 -1.80 -5.36
C ALA A 12 6.32 -0.84 -6.19
N GLU A 13 5.72 -0.02 -7.05
CA GLU A 13 6.43 0.99 -7.83
C GLU A 13 6.89 2.18 -6.98
N PHE A 14 6.14 2.55 -5.95
CA PHE A 14 6.61 3.50 -4.94
C PHE A 14 7.84 2.95 -4.19
N LEU A 15 7.82 1.68 -3.81
CA LEU A 15 8.95 1.00 -3.18
C LEU A 15 10.15 0.84 -4.13
N ILE A 16 9.91 0.61 -5.42
CA ILE A 16 10.94 0.59 -6.46
C ILE A 16 11.51 2.00 -6.65
N PHE A 17 10.68 3.02 -6.66
CA PHE A 17 11.10 4.42 -6.70
C PHE A 17 11.99 4.77 -5.50
N MET A 18 11.66 4.26 -4.31
CA MET A 18 12.52 4.34 -3.12
C MET A 18 13.81 3.53 -3.28
N ALA A 19 13.76 2.40 -3.98
CA ALA A 19 14.88 1.47 -4.15
C ALA A 19 15.81 1.83 -5.33
N GLU A 20 15.35 2.53 -6.35
CA GLU A 20 16.19 3.01 -7.47
C GLU A 20 17.22 4.07 -7.04
N GLY A 21 17.07 4.65 -5.85
CA GLY A 21 18.09 5.49 -5.21
C GLY A 21 19.25 4.71 -4.56
N LYS A 22 19.40 3.43 -4.83
CA LYS A 22 20.31 2.49 -4.14
C LYS A 22 21.81 2.67 -4.38
N GLU A 23 22.24 3.53 -5.29
CA GLU A 23 23.68 3.63 -5.56
C GLU A 23 24.52 4.10 -4.36
N ASP A 24 23.91 4.65 -3.29
CA ASP A 24 24.63 5.18 -2.12
C ASP A 24 24.01 4.85 -0.75
N GLY A 25 23.59 3.61 -0.53
CA GLY A 25 23.23 3.16 0.83
C GLY A 25 21.92 3.74 1.38
N VAL A 26 20.92 3.97 0.52
CA VAL A 26 19.54 4.26 0.93
C VAL A 26 18.95 3.00 1.50
N GLN A 27 18.77 2.97 2.83
CA GLN A 27 18.22 1.81 3.52
C GLN A 27 16.72 2.01 3.73
N VAL A 28 15.95 1.06 3.17
CA VAL A 28 14.52 0.90 3.39
C VAL A 28 14.30 -0.49 3.97
N VAL A 29 13.61 -0.56 5.09
CA VAL A 29 13.30 -1.82 5.78
C VAL A 29 11.79 -1.98 5.83
N TYR A 30 11.28 -3.16 5.43
CA TYR A 30 9.90 -3.56 5.69
C TYR A 30 9.84 -4.34 6.99
N LYS A 31 9.10 -3.86 7.96
CA LYS A 31 8.94 -4.48 9.27
C LYS A 31 7.61 -4.00 9.89
N ASP A 32 6.93 -4.89 10.62
CA ASP A 32 5.69 -4.59 11.35
C ASP A 32 4.62 -3.97 10.41
N GLU A 33 4.44 -4.58 9.22
CA GLU A 33 3.48 -4.19 8.18
C GLU A 33 3.64 -2.75 7.64
N THR A 34 4.77 -2.12 7.95
CA THR A 34 5.07 -0.76 7.47
C THR A 34 6.48 -0.67 6.88
N ILE A 35 6.74 0.44 6.21
CA ILE A 35 8.03 0.75 5.60
C ILE A 35 8.77 1.70 6.52
N TRP A 36 10.02 1.36 6.79
CA TRP A 36 10.94 2.16 7.59
C TRP A 36 12.05 2.70 6.72
N CYS A 37 12.32 3.99 6.76
CA CYS A 37 13.40 4.61 6.02
C CYS A 37 14.18 5.63 6.86
N THR A 38 15.45 5.84 6.47
CA THR A 38 16.29 6.83 7.12
C THR A 38 16.02 8.24 6.59
N GLN A 39 16.49 9.28 7.30
CA GLN A 39 16.44 10.66 6.77
C GLN A 39 17.18 10.79 5.44
N LYS A 40 18.27 10.03 5.25
CA LYS A 40 19.01 9.99 3.99
C LYS A 40 18.14 9.40 2.86
N ALA A 41 17.37 8.35 3.16
CA ALA A 41 16.42 7.75 2.22
C ALA A 41 15.33 8.74 1.81
N MET A 42 14.74 9.44 2.78
CA MET A 42 13.74 10.50 2.50
C MET A 42 14.33 11.65 1.68
N ALA A 43 15.56 12.07 1.99
CA ALA A 43 16.26 13.14 1.25
C ALA A 43 16.42 12.76 -0.23
N THR A 44 16.82 11.51 -0.51
CA THR A 44 16.92 10.97 -1.87
C THR A 44 15.55 10.85 -2.53
N LEU A 45 14.54 10.35 -1.79
CA LEU A 45 13.17 10.22 -2.29
C LEU A 45 12.61 11.56 -2.76
N PHE A 46 12.74 12.58 -1.94
CA PHE A 46 12.14 13.90 -2.20
C PHE A 46 13.07 14.87 -2.93
N ASP A 47 14.29 14.43 -3.27
CA ASP A 47 15.31 15.25 -3.94
C ASP A 47 15.61 16.57 -3.20
N VAL A 48 15.95 16.43 -1.91
CA VAL A 48 16.30 17.52 -1.01
C VAL A 48 17.46 17.13 -0.10
N GLY A 49 18.07 18.09 0.58
CA GLY A 49 19.13 17.80 1.56
C GLY A 49 18.59 17.19 2.86
N VAL A 50 19.39 16.34 3.52
CA VAL A 50 19.08 15.76 4.85
C VAL A 50 18.72 16.84 5.89
N PRO A 51 19.38 18.03 5.94
CA PRO A 51 18.98 19.07 6.88
C PRO A 51 17.54 19.57 6.69
N ALA A 52 17.03 19.60 5.46
CA ALA A 52 15.64 19.97 5.20
C ALA A 52 14.67 18.92 5.77
N ILE A 53 14.97 17.61 5.58
CA ILE A 53 14.20 16.53 6.16
C ILE A 53 14.19 16.62 7.69
N SER A 54 15.36 16.79 8.31
CA SER A 54 15.49 16.94 9.76
C SER A 54 14.66 18.12 10.29
N LYS A 55 14.65 19.26 9.61
CA LYS A 55 13.84 20.42 9.97
C LYS A 55 12.34 20.11 9.89
N HIS A 56 11.87 19.44 8.83
CA HIS A 56 10.47 19.06 8.70
C HIS A 56 10.03 18.09 9.78
N LEU A 57 10.84 17.06 10.08
CA LEU A 57 10.56 16.12 11.16
C LEU A 57 10.49 16.82 12.53
N SER A 58 11.43 17.75 12.80
CA SER A 58 11.40 18.52 14.05
C SER A 58 10.11 19.32 14.21
N HIS A 59 9.61 19.92 13.12
CA HIS A 59 8.34 20.65 13.17
C HIS A 59 7.14 19.72 13.33
N ILE A 60 7.11 18.57 12.64
CA ILE A 60 6.05 17.56 12.77
C ILE A 60 5.90 17.10 14.23
N PHE A 61 7.02 16.85 14.90
CA PHE A 61 7.02 16.44 16.31
C PHE A 61 6.69 17.60 17.25
N ALA A 62 7.18 18.81 16.98
CA ALA A 62 6.89 19.98 17.80
C ALA A 62 5.41 20.40 17.70
N ASP A 63 4.81 20.27 16.52
CA ASP A 63 3.39 20.56 16.28
C ASP A 63 2.44 19.45 16.85
N GLY A 64 3.00 18.33 17.32
CA GLY A 64 2.21 17.19 17.82
C GLY A 64 1.44 16.44 16.74
N GLU A 65 1.83 16.61 15.45
CA GLU A 65 1.19 15.90 14.33
C GLU A 65 1.44 14.40 14.40
N LEU A 66 2.64 14.00 14.82
CA LEU A 66 3.03 12.60 15.03
C LEU A 66 3.78 12.45 16.35
N ASP A 67 3.54 11.32 17.03
CA ASP A 67 4.31 10.93 18.20
C ASP A 67 5.65 10.30 17.78
N LYS A 68 6.74 10.91 18.23
CA LYS A 68 8.09 10.43 17.90
C LYS A 68 8.35 9.01 18.40
N GLU A 69 7.80 8.61 19.53
CA GLU A 69 8.03 7.28 20.10
C GLU A 69 7.36 6.18 19.25
N VAL A 70 6.29 6.53 18.54
CA VAL A 70 5.57 5.61 17.67
C VAL A 70 6.20 5.50 16.27
N VAL A 71 6.65 6.63 15.72
CA VAL A 71 7.07 6.70 14.31
C VAL A 71 8.57 6.60 14.09
N VAL A 72 9.38 6.56 15.16
CA VAL A 72 10.84 6.43 15.07
C VAL A 72 11.32 5.16 15.77
N SER A 73 12.12 4.36 15.08
CA SER A 73 12.75 3.15 15.63
C SER A 73 14.26 3.20 15.39
N LYS A 74 15.04 2.79 16.38
CA LYS A 74 16.48 2.62 16.24
C LYS A 74 16.78 1.22 15.72
N MET A 75 17.42 1.15 14.56
CA MET A 75 17.87 -0.11 13.98
C MET A 75 19.37 -0.08 13.71
N GLU A 76 20.01 -1.23 13.83
CA GLU A 76 21.42 -1.37 13.50
C GLU A 76 21.60 -1.45 11.99
N THR A 77 22.47 -0.60 11.47
CA THR A 77 22.84 -0.60 10.06
C THR A 77 24.30 -0.97 9.93
N THR A 78 24.57 -1.98 9.12
CA THR A 78 25.92 -2.43 8.83
C THR A 78 26.38 -1.81 7.51
N THR A 79 27.45 -1.00 7.58
CA THR A 79 28.06 -0.38 6.40
C THR A 79 29.52 -0.85 6.29
N GLN A 80 30.07 -0.83 5.06
CA GLN A 80 31.49 -1.08 4.91
C GLN A 80 32.32 0.02 5.58
N HIS A 81 33.40 -0.37 6.24
CA HIS A 81 34.31 0.58 6.91
C HIS A 81 35.09 1.34 5.85
N GLY A 82 34.95 2.67 5.80
CA GLY A 82 35.53 3.49 4.73
C GLY A 82 37.07 3.52 4.66
N ALA A 83 37.79 3.06 5.69
CA ALA A 83 39.24 3.06 5.76
C ALA A 83 39.89 1.66 5.73
N ILE A 84 39.12 0.59 5.92
CA ILE A 84 39.65 -0.77 6.01
C ILE A 84 38.81 -1.68 5.11
N GLU A 85 39.42 -2.14 4.02
CA GLU A 85 38.78 -3.04 3.06
C GLU A 85 38.38 -4.38 3.74
N GLY A 86 37.14 -4.82 3.56
CA GLY A 86 36.61 -6.05 4.15
C GLY A 86 36.12 -5.97 5.60
N LYS A 87 36.21 -4.81 6.27
CA LYS A 87 35.59 -4.60 7.58
C LYS A 87 34.24 -3.89 7.47
N THR A 88 33.30 -4.34 8.26
CA THR A 88 31.96 -3.73 8.40
C THR A 88 31.91 -2.96 9.71
N GLN A 89 31.21 -1.82 9.68
CA GLN A 89 30.90 -1.03 10.87
C GLN A 89 29.38 -1.06 11.10
N THR A 90 28.98 -1.46 12.30
CA THR A 90 27.58 -1.42 12.74
C THR A 90 27.31 -0.11 13.46
N LYS A 91 26.28 0.61 13.05
CA LYS A 91 25.87 1.88 13.66
C LYS A 91 24.37 1.83 13.92
N ALA A 92 23.94 2.23 15.12
CA ALA A 92 22.54 2.49 15.40
C ALA A 92 22.08 3.75 14.62
N THR A 93 21.04 3.60 13.83
CA THR A 93 20.49 4.65 12.96
C THR A 93 19.01 4.79 13.23
N ASP A 94 18.50 6.02 13.25
CA ASP A 94 17.08 6.28 13.39
C ASP A 94 16.36 6.02 12.06
N PHE A 95 15.34 5.17 12.12
CA PHE A 95 14.42 4.88 11.03
C PHE A 95 13.05 5.46 11.34
N TYR A 96 12.40 5.93 10.33
CA TYR A 96 11.10 6.58 10.36
C TYR A 96 10.11 5.75 9.57
N ASN A 97 8.92 5.54 10.11
CA ASN A 97 7.89 4.74 9.45
C ASN A 97 7.25 5.46 8.24
N LEU A 98 6.28 4.81 7.60
CA LEU A 98 5.57 5.35 6.45
C LEU A 98 4.81 6.64 6.80
N ASP A 99 4.22 6.74 7.99
CA ASP A 99 3.46 7.93 8.41
C ASP A 99 4.35 9.17 8.47
N ALA A 100 5.55 9.04 9.07
CA ALA A 100 6.54 10.11 9.10
C ALA A 100 7.01 10.49 7.68
N THR A 101 7.17 9.50 6.78
CA THR A 101 7.55 9.74 5.39
C THR A 101 6.46 10.50 4.64
N ILE A 102 5.19 10.15 4.86
CA ILE A 102 4.04 10.84 4.26
C ILE A 102 3.96 12.28 4.77
N ALA A 103 4.03 12.49 6.08
CA ALA A 103 3.97 13.82 6.70
C ALA A 103 5.08 14.76 6.16
N VAL A 104 6.33 14.24 6.05
CA VAL A 104 7.45 14.97 5.43
C VAL A 104 7.16 15.28 3.96
N GLY A 105 6.66 14.31 3.19
CA GLY A 105 6.35 14.47 1.76
C GLY A 105 5.30 15.54 1.47
N TYR A 106 4.38 15.79 2.41
CA TYR A 106 3.41 16.88 2.30
C TYR A 106 4.01 18.24 2.61
N ARG A 107 5.07 18.33 3.43
CA ARG A 107 5.73 19.59 3.83
C ARG A 107 6.88 19.99 2.91
N VAL A 108 7.52 19.05 2.24
CA VAL A 108 8.65 19.30 1.34
C VAL A 108 8.19 19.99 0.06
N ASN A 109 8.91 21.04 -0.35
CA ASN A 109 8.68 21.74 -1.62
C ASN A 109 9.71 21.31 -2.67
N SER A 110 9.42 20.22 -3.38
CA SER A 110 10.22 19.74 -4.51
C SER A 110 9.32 19.13 -5.59
N ARG A 111 9.87 18.95 -6.78
CA ARG A 111 9.17 18.28 -7.89
C ARG A 111 8.80 16.82 -7.51
N ARG A 112 9.71 16.09 -6.87
CA ARG A 112 9.47 14.72 -6.40
C ARG A 112 8.42 14.65 -5.30
N ALA A 113 8.44 15.58 -4.35
CA ALA A 113 7.39 15.68 -3.34
C ALA A 113 6.01 15.98 -3.95
N THR A 114 5.96 16.79 -5.02
CA THR A 114 4.70 17.01 -5.75
C THR A 114 4.20 15.73 -6.42
N GLN A 115 5.08 14.97 -7.07
CA GLN A 115 4.74 13.67 -7.66
C GLN A 115 4.26 12.68 -6.60
N PHE A 116 4.93 12.65 -5.45
CA PHE A 116 4.53 11.82 -4.31
C PHE A 116 3.12 12.17 -3.81
N ARG A 117 2.80 13.45 -3.61
CA ARG A 117 1.45 13.89 -3.22
C ARG A 117 0.38 13.53 -4.26
N GLN A 118 0.70 13.63 -5.55
CA GLN A 118 -0.22 13.20 -6.62
C GLN A 118 -0.49 11.71 -6.56
N TRP A 119 0.54 10.90 -6.30
CA TRP A 119 0.38 9.46 -6.09
C TRP A 119 -0.46 9.14 -4.85
N CYS A 120 -0.19 9.76 -3.70
CA CYS A 120 -1.01 9.60 -2.49
C CYS A 120 -2.49 9.97 -2.76
N THR A 121 -2.73 11.08 -3.45
CA THR A 121 -4.08 11.52 -3.82
C THR A 121 -4.77 10.52 -4.75
N PHE A 122 -4.04 9.92 -5.69
CA PHE A 122 -4.57 8.90 -6.58
C PHE A 122 -5.00 7.66 -5.78
N VAL A 123 -4.15 7.15 -4.88
CA VAL A 123 -4.45 5.99 -4.03
C VAL A 123 -5.68 6.26 -3.14
N LEU A 124 -5.69 7.41 -2.46
CA LEU A 124 -6.80 7.81 -1.60
C LEU A 124 -8.11 7.96 -2.38
N ARG A 125 -8.07 8.53 -3.59
CA ARG A 125 -9.25 8.64 -4.46
C ARG A 125 -9.79 7.27 -4.86
N GLN A 126 -8.92 6.31 -5.22
CA GLN A 126 -9.35 4.95 -5.54
C GLN A 126 -10.04 4.31 -4.35
N TYR A 127 -9.45 4.43 -3.15
CA TYR A 127 -10.06 3.92 -1.92
C TYR A 127 -11.39 4.61 -1.60
N ALA A 128 -11.45 5.94 -1.66
CA ALA A 128 -12.67 6.70 -1.32
C ALA A 128 -13.86 6.40 -2.27
N ILE A 129 -13.57 6.13 -3.56
CA ILE A 129 -14.62 5.87 -4.56
C ILE A 129 -15.03 4.39 -4.56
N ARG A 130 -14.06 3.47 -4.45
CA ARG A 130 -14.28 2.03 -4.63
C ARG A 130 -14.37 1.24 -3.33
N GLY A 131 -13.92 1.82 -2.21
CA GLY A 131 -13.80 1.14 -0.92
C GLY A 131 -12.59 0.20 -0.80
N TYR A 132 -11.77 0.07 -1.86
CA TYR A 132 -10.56 -0.77 -1.87
C TYR A 132 -9.53 -0.26 -2.88
N VAL A 133 -8.28 -0.66 -2.67
CA VAL A 133 -7.17 -0.46 -3.63
C VAL A 133 -6.49 -1.80 -3.84
N ILE A 134 -6.36 -2.23 -5.11
CA ILE A 134 -5.68 -3.47 -5.48
C ILE A 134 -4.41 -3.13 -6.26
N ASP A 135 -3.27 -3.57 -5.77
CA ASP A 135 -2.00 -3.51 -6.49
C ASP A 135 -1.82 -4.75 -7.37
N LYS A 136 -2.32 -4.67 -8.61
CA LYS A 136 -2.28 -5.79 -9.57
C LYS A 136 -0.88 -6.27 -9.87
N LYS A 137 0.10 -5.35 -9.99
CA LYS A 137 1.49 -5.70 -10.31
C LYS A 137 2.16 -6.46 -9.17
N ARG A 138 1.85 -6.09 -7.93
CA ARG A 138 2.33 -6.81 -6.77
C ARG A 138 1.73 -8.22 -6.70
N MET A 139 0.47 -8.38 -7.09
CA MET A 139 -0.18 -9.69 -7.20
C MET A 139 0.44 -10.57 -8.28
N GLU A 140 0.85 -9.99 -9.42
CA GLU A 140 1.44 -10.74 -10.54
C GLU A 140 2.88 -11.19 -10.23
N ASN A 141 3.66 -10.37 -9.54
CA ASN A 141 5.10 -10.60 -9.37
C ASN A 141 5.50 -11.22 -8.02
N GLY A 142 4.61 -11.31 -7.04
CA GLY A 142 4.74 -12.09 -5.78
C GLY A 142 5.96 -11.87 -4.88
N SER A 143 7.00 -11.16 -5.34
CA SER A 143 8.32 -11.24 -4.73
C SER A 143 8.78 -10.03 -3.90
N PHE A 144 7.99 -8.96 -3.83
CA PHE A 144 8.51 -7.70 -3.28
C PHE A 144 8.26 -7.47 -1.78
N ILE A 145 7.32 -8.14 -1.15
CA ILE A 145 7.04 -7.95 0.28
C ILE A 145 6.55 -9.27 0.88
N GLY A 146 7.37 -9.89 1.75
CA GLY A 146 7.05 -10.98 2.67
C GLY A 146 6.20 -12.15 2.16
N VAL A 147 6.50 -13.33 2.62
CA VAL A 147 5.74 -14.56 2.31
C VAL A 147 4.27 -14.43 2.72
N ASP A 148 4.01 -13.63 3.77
CA ASP A 148 2.70 -13.48 4.40
C ASP A 148 1.70 -12.65 3.57
N TYR A 149 2.16 -11.82 2.62
CA TYR A 149 1.27 -10.99 1.79
C TYR A 149 0.27 -11.81 0.97
N PHE A 150 0.73 -12.95 0.45
CA PHE A 150 -0.13 -13.80 -0.36
C PHE A 150 -1.18 -14.52 0.50
N GLU A 151 -0.82 -14.89 1.72
CA GLU A 151 -1.75 -15.49 2.69
C GLU A 151 -2.80 -14.48 3.15
N GLN A 152 -2.40 -13.24 3.47
CA GLN A 152 -3.34 -12.15 3.79
C GLN A 152 -4.30 -11.86 2.64
N LEU A 153 -3.78 -11.78 1.40
CA LEU A 153 -4.62 -11.58 0.22
C LEU A 153 -5.62 -12.72 0.01
N LEU A 154 -5.20 -13.97 0.26
CA LEU A 154 -6.11 -15.14 0.18
C LEU A 154 -7.20 -15.05 1.24
N GLU A 155 -6.91 -14.54 2.44
CA GLU A 155 -7.91 -14.35 3.49
C GLU A 155 -8.93 -13.29 3.10
N GLU A 156 -8.50 -12.13 2.58
CA GLU A 156 -9.40 -11.10 2.06
C GLU A 156 -10.29 -11.62 0.92
N ILE A 157 -9.73 -12.44 0.01
CA ILE A 157 -10.51 -13.08 -1.05
C ILE A 157 -11.56 -14.05 -0.47
N ARG A 158 -11.21 -14.77 0.60
CA ARG A 158 -12.17 -15.66 1.29
C ARG A 158 -13.29 -14.86 1.94
N GLU A 159 -13.00 -13.75 2.59
CA GLU A 159 -14.01 -12.86 3.18
C GLU A 159 -14.96 -12.28 2.13
N ILE A 160 -14.43 -11.84 0.97
CA ILE A 160 -15.26 -11.37 -0.16
C ILE A 160 -16.19 -12.48 -0.64
N ARG A 161 -15.71 -13.73 -0.79
CA ARG A 161 -16.53 -14.88 -1.18
C ARG A 161 -17.59 -15.25 -0.13
N LEU A 162 -17.24 -15.14 1.16
CA LEU A 162 -18.21 -15.35 2.24
C LEU A 162 -19.30 -14.28 2.21
N SER A 163 -18.95 -13.03 1.96
CA SER A 163 -19.91 -11.93 1.80
C SER A 163 -20.86 -12.14 0.62
N GLU A 164 -20.33 -12.58 -0.54
CA GLU A 164 -21.11 -12.95 -1.72
C GLU A 164 -22.11 -14.09 -1.40
N ARG A 165 -21.65 -15.14 -0.72
CA ARG A 165 -22.48 -16.26 -0.30
C ARG A 165 -23.59 -15.82 0.67
N ASN A 166 -23.25 -14.97 1.64
CA ASN A 166 -24.22 -14.43 2.60
C ASN A 166 -25.28 -13.57 1.92
N PHE A 167 -24.89 -12.75 0.92
CA PHE A 167 -25.82 -11.99 0.11
C PHE A 167 -26.79 -12.89 -0.66
N TYR A 168 -26.24 -13.93 -1.31
CA TYR A 168 -27.05 -14.91 -2.05
C TYR A 168 -28.02 -15.65 -1.15
N GLN A 169 -27.61 -16.00 0.07
CA GLN A 169 -28.45 -16.66 1.05
C GLN A 169 -29.58 -15.74 1.51
N LYS A 170 -29.30 -14.48 1.83
CA LYS A 170 -30.34 -13.49 2.17
C LYS A 170 -31.36 -13.31 1.04
N LEU A 171 -30.90 -13.27 -0.21
CA LEU A 171 -31.79 -13.17 -1.36
C LEU A 171 -32.69 -14.40 -1.48
N THR A 172 -32.15 -15.60 -1.23
CA THR A 172 -32.89 -16.85 -1.20
C THR A 172 -33.96 -16.84 -0.10
N ASP A 173 -33.57 -16.38 1.10
CA ASP A 173 -34.49 -16.27 2.24
C ASP A 173 -35.65 -15.31 1.95
N ILE A 174 -35.38 -14.14 1.35
CA ILE A 174 -36.42 -13.19 0.93
C ILE A 174 -37.35 -13.80 -0.12
N TYR A 175 -36.80 -14.47 -1.11
CA TYR A 175 -37.61 -15.12 -2.17
C TYR A 175 -38.47 -16.25 -1.60
N ALA A 176 -37.96 -17.00 -0.62
CA ALA A 176 -38.68 -18.08 0.07
C ALA A 176 -39.87 -17.60 0.91
N THR A 177 -39.99 -16.28 1.20
CA THR A 177 -41.18 -15.72 1.86
C THR A 177 -42.38 -15.55 0.95
N ALA A 178 -42.24 -15.72 -0.38
CA ALA A 178 -43.34 -15.66 -1.30
C ALA A 178 -44.32 -16.87 -1.09
N ILE A 179 -45.62 -16.58 -1.11
CA ILE A 179 -46.67 -17.57 -0.85
C ILE A 179 -46.65 -18.71 -1.85
N ASP A 180 -46.19 -18.45 -3.09
CA ASP A 180 -46.10 -19.39 -4.19
C ASP A 180 -44.70 -19.98 -4.39
N TYR A 181 -43.82 -19.82 -3.36
CA TYR A 181 -42.47 -20.35 -3.42
C TYR A 181 -42.43 -21.87 -3.55
N ASN A 182 -41.82 -22.34 -4.64
CA ASN A 182 -41.48 -23.75 -4.85
C ASN A 182 -40.03 -23.82 -5.35
N HIS A 183 -39.15 -24.43 -4.56
CA HIS A 183 -37.75 -24.60 -4.86
C HIS A 183 -37.48 -25.33 -6.20
N GLU A 184 -38.35 -26.26 -6.58
CA GLU A 184 -38.20 -27.07 -7.81
C GLU A 184 -38.83 -26.40 -9.04
N ALA A 185 -39.61 -25.36 -8.86
CA ALA A 185 -40.30 -24.68 -9.96
C ALA A 185 -39.33 -24.14 -10.99
N PRO A 186 -39.62 -24.26 -12.29
CA PRO A 186 -38.80 -23.65 -13.35
C PRO A 186 -38.63 -22.16 -13.18
N THR A 187 -39.66 -21.45 -12.73
CA THR A 187 -39.66 -20.00 -12.45
C THR A 187 -38.64 -19.61 -11.37
N THR A 188 -38.52 -20.39 -10.33
CA THR A 188 -37.54 -20.22 -9.24
C THR A 188 -36.12 -20.41 -9.76
N ARG A 189 -35.87 -21.43 -10.54
CA ARG A 189 -34.57 -21.70 -11.17
C ARG A 189 -34.16 -20.57 -12.12
N ASP A 190 -35.09 -20.07 -12.93
CA ASP A 190 -34.84 -18.95 -13.85
C ASP A 190 -34.57 -17.65 -13.11
N PHE A 191 -35.26 -17.41 -11.99
CA PHE A 191 -34.98 -16.25 -11.14
C PHE A 191 -33.55 -16.27 -10.63
N PHE A 192 -33.10 -17.37 -10.03
CA PHE A 192 -31.73 -17.46 -9.49
C PHE A 192 -30.67 -17.39 -10.60
N LYS A 193 -30.88 -17.96 -11.79
CA LYS A 193 -30.00 -17.76 -12.94
C LYS A 193 -29.89 -16.29 -13.35
N LYS A 194 -31.03 -15.58 -13.41
CA LYS A 194 -31.04 -14.13 -13.74
C LYS A 194 -30.31 -13.30 -12.71
N VAL A 195 -30.47 -13.60 -11.43
CA VAL A 195 -29.76 -12.93 -10.33
C VAL A 195 -28.26 -13.16 -10.46
N GLN A 196 -27.82 -14.39 -10.64
CA GLN A 196 -26.43 -14.75 -10.82
C GLN A 196 -25.82 -14.05 -12.04
N ASN A 197 -26.49 -14.06 -13.17
CA ASN A 197 -26.05 -13.35 -14.37
C ASN A 197 -25.92 -11.84 -14.16
N LYS A 198 -26.88 -11.22 -13.44
CA LYS A 198 -26.81 -9.79 -13.13
C LYS A 198 -25.66 -9.46 -12.19
N MET A 199 -25.35 -10.31 -11.23
CA MET A 199 -24.18 -10.15 -10.36
C MET A 199 -22.88 -10.27 -11.16
N HIS A 200 -22.76 -11.26 -12.04
CA HIS A 200 -21.62 -11.38 -12.94
C HIS A 200 -21.47 -10.18 -13.86
N TYR A 201 -22.57 -9.70 -14.45
CA TYR A 201 -22.55 -8.51 -15.28
C TYR A 201 -22.10 -7.26 -14.51
N ALA A 202 -22.56 -7.08 -13.28
CA ALA A 202 -22.16 -5.95 -12.44
C ALA A 202 -20.64 -5.93 -12.13
N VAL A 203 -20.01 -7.12 -12.06
CA VAL A 203 -18.58 -7.26 -11.77
C VAL A 203 -17.72 -7.19 -13.05
N HIS A 204 -18.16 -7.85 -14.11
CA HIS A 204 -17.33 -8.05 -15.32
C HIS A 204 -17.76 -7.23 -16.53
N GLY A 205 -18.95 -6.60 -16.50
CA GLY A 205 -19.49 -5.80 -17.62
C GLY A 205 -20.00 -6.64 -18.82
N HIS A 206 -19.96 -7.97 -18.70
CA HIS A 206 -20.47 -8.92 -19.71
C HIS A 206 -21.02 -10.17 -19.03
N THR A 207 -21.94 -10.88 -19.69
CA THR A 207 -22.55 -12.13 -19.23
C THR A 207 -21.90 -13.31 -19.94
#